data_7277ee2be1285312349177dc0bdf1a91
#
_entry.id   7277ee2be1285312349177dc0bdf1a91
#
_cell.length_a   1.000
_cell.length_b   1.000
_cell.length_c   1.000
_cell.angle_alpha   90.00
_cell.angle_beta   90.00
_cell.angle_gamma   90.00
#
_symmetry.space_group_name_H-M   'P 1'
#
loop_
_entity.id
_entity.type
_entity.pdbx_description
1 polymer ?
#
loop_
_entity_poly.entity_id
_entity_poly.type
_entity_poly.pdbx_seq_one_letter_code
_entity_poly.pdbx_strand_id
1 'polypeptide(L)'
;MKTYLIERDIPGAGKLTPEQLKAISQKSCSVLRNMGPQIQWLQSYVTGDKIFCVYKAENEDLIREHAKQGGFPANVITEISTTISPATAKEW
;
A
#
# COMPACT_ATOMS: atom_id res chain seq x y z
N MET A 1 -4.11 -12.86 -8.48
CA MET A 1 -3.12 -12.08 -7.70
C MET A 1 -3.42 -12.18 -6.21
N LYS A 2 -2.38 -12.11 -5.40
CA LYS A 2 -2.51 -12.11 -3.94
C LYS A 2 -2.67 -10.69 -3.44
N THR A 3 -3.30 -10.53 -2.28
CA THR A 3 -3.48 -9.22 -1.63
C THR A 3 -2.52 -9.11 -0.46
N TYR A 4 -1.87 -7.96 -0.32
CA TYR A 4 -0.86 -7.73 0.73
C TYR A 4 -1.18 -6.46 1.52
N LEU A 5 -0.89 -6.51 2.81
CA LEU A 5 -0.88 -5.35 3.69
C LEU A 5 0.58 -4.98 3.94
N ILE A 6 0.94 -3.75 3.64
CA ILE A 6 2.30 -3.24 3.85
C ILE A 6 2.26 -2.20 4.95
N GLU A 7 3.08 -2.37 5.98
CA GLU A 7 3.27 -1.37 7.02
C GLU A 7 4.55 -0.61 6.74
N ARG A 8 4.43 0.71 6.69
CA ARG A 8 5.55 1.61 6.45
C ARG A 8 5.71 2.52 7.66
N ASP A 9 6.87 2.45 8.31
CA ASP A 9 7.20 3.34 9.43
C ASP A 9 7.65 4.67 8.87
N ILE A 10 6.81 5.69 9.04
CA ILE A 10 7.05 7.04 8.56
C ILE A 10 6.74 8.00 9.71
N PRO A 11 7.74 8.32 10.55
CA PRO A 11 7.53 9.23 11.67
C PRO A 11 6.92 10.55 11.19
N GLY A 12 5.84 10.98 11.86
CA GLY A 12 5.14 12.21 11.51
C GLY A 12 4.24 12.11 10.29
N ALA A 13 3.94 10.90 9.82
CA ALA A 13 3.09 10.72 8.63
C ALA A 13 1.75 11.46 8.74
N GLY A 14 1.16 11.50 9.95
CA GLY A 14 -0.11 12.19 10.17
C GLY A 14 -0.06 13.70 10.00
N LYS A 15 1.15 14.28 9.92
CA LYS A 15 1.35 15.71 9.71
C LYS A 15 1.65 16.07 8.26
N LEU A 16 1.69 15.09 7.36
CA LEU A 16 1.90 15.35 5.94
C LEU A 16 0.74 16.17 5.38
N THR A 17 1.06 17.18 4.59
CA THR A 17 0.04 18.03 3.97
C THR A 17 -0.65 17.30 2.81
N PRO A 18 -1.84 17.77 2.39
CA PRO A 18 -2.49 17.20 1.20
C PRO A 18 -1.59 17.23 -0.03
N GLU A 19 -0.79 18.29 -0.22
CA GLU A 19 0.15 18.38 -1.35
C GLU A 19 1.24 17.34 -1.25
N GLN A 20 1.78 17.10 -0.06
CA GLN A 20 2.79 16.06 0.15
C GLN A 20 2.23 14.67 -0.08
N LEU A 21 1.02 14.40 0.40
CA LEU A 21 0.34 13.12 0.17
C LEU A 21 0.07 12.89 -1.32
N LYS A 22 -0.33 13.95 -2.02
CA LYS A 22 -0.53 13.89 -3.47
C LYS A 22 0.77 13.55 -4.21
N ALA A 23 1.87 14.20 -3.83
CA ALA A 23 3.18 13.95 -4.45
C ALA A 23 3.65 12.50 -4.24
N ILE A 24 3.48 11.98 -3.03
CA ILE A 24 3.79 10.58 -2.69
C ILE A 24 2.94 9.63 -3.55
N SER A 25 1.65 9.92 -3.66
CA SER A 25 0.72 9.10 -4.46
C SER A 25 1.08 9.12 -5.94
N GLN A 26 1.44 10.29 -6.48
CA GLN A 26 1.87 10.43 -7.87
C GLN A 26 3.15 9.63 -8.14
N LYS A 27 4.11 9.66 -7.20
CA LYS A 27 5.34 8.89 -7.31
C LYS A 27 5.04 7.40 -7.32
N SER A 28 4.19 6.94 -6.42
CA SER A 28 3.77 5.54 -6.36
C SER A 28 3.14 5.11 -7.69
N CYS A 29 2.21 5.89 -8.21
CA CYS A 29 1.55 5.59 -9.49
C CYS A 29 2.55 5.56 -10.65
N SER A 30 3.54 6.45 -10.66
CA SER A 30 4.59 6.45 -11.68
C SER A 30 5.40 5.16 -11.65
N VAL A 31 5.81 4.70 -10.46
CA VAL A 31 6.52 3.42 -10.31
C VAL A 31 5.66 2.27 -10.79
N LEU A 32 4.38 2.26 -10.40
CA LEU A 32 3.45 1.19 -10.79
C LEU A 32 3.27 1.10 -12.30
N ARG A 33 3.19 2.25 -12.98
CA ARG A 33 3.10 2.26 -14.45
C ARG A 33 4.32 1.63 -15.11
N ASN A 34 5.49 1.84 -14.54
CA ASN A 34 6.73 1.26 -15.04
C ASN A 34 6.84 -0.24 -14.75
N MET A 35 6.23 -0.70 -13.66
CA MET A 35 6.26 -2.11 -13.28
C MET A 35 5.23 -2.96 -14.02
N GLY A 36 4.17 -2.34 -14.52
CA GLY A 36 3.15 -3.04 -15.30
C GLY A 36 1.99 -3.59 -14.47
N PRO A 37 1.10 -4.40 -15.08
CA PRO A 37 -0.18 -4.78 -14.46
C PRO A 37 -0.09 -5.88 -13.40
N GLN A 38 1.10 -6.42 -13.13
CA GLN A 38 1.29 -7.50 -12.15
C GLN A 38 1.27 -7.01 -10.71
N ILE A 39 1.17 -5.70 -10.50
CA ILE A 39 1.04 -5.08 -9.20
C ILE A 39 0.04 -3.93 -9.29
N GLN A 40 -0.85 -3.83 -8.31
CA GLN A 40 -1.91 -2.81 -8.25
C GLN A 40 -1.99 -2.25 -6.83
N TRP A 41 -2.06 -0.93 -6.74
CA TRP A 41 -2.29 -0.25 -5.47
C TRP A 41 -3.78 -0.02 -5.29
N LEU A 42 -4.36 -0.51 -4.19
CA LEU A 42 -5.79 -0.35 -3.92
C LEU A 42 -6.06 0.91 -3.10
N GLN A 43 -5.42 1.02 -1.94
CA GLN A 43 -5.61 2.17 -1.05
C GLN A 43 -4.58 2.14 0.06
N SER A 44 -4.45 3.27 0.77
CA SER A 44 -3.58 3.38 1.92
C SER A 44 -4.26 4.14 3.03
N TYR A 45 -3.85 3.86 4.27
CA TYR A 45 -4.33 4.52 5.47
C TYR A 45 -3.16 5.24 6.13
N VAL A 46 -3.30 6.55 6.32
CA VAL A 46 -2.27 7.36 6.97
C VAL A 46 -2.63 7.50 8.45
N THR A 47 -1.70 7.10 9.32
CA THR A 47 -1.84 7.25 10.76
C THR A 47 -0.83 8.28 11.27
N GLY A 48 -0.67 8.41 12.59
CA GLY A 48 0.27 9.37 13.17
C GLY A 48 1.71 9.16 12.70
N ASP A 49 2.19 7.90 12.73
CA ASP A 49 3.59 7.58 12.45
C ASP A 49 3.77 6.42 11.47
N LYS A 50 2.70 5.97 10.82
CA LYS A 50 2.74 4.87 9.86
C LYS A 50 1.79 5.12 8.70
N ILE A 51 2.08 4.48 7.58
CA ILE A 51 1.14 4.35 6.48
C ILE A 51 0.95 2.85 6.22
N PHE A 52 -0.31 2.43 6.20
CA PHE A 52 -0.69 1.06 5.87
C PHE A 52 -1.22 1.04 4.46
N CYS A 53 -0.63 0.22 3.59
CA CYS A 53 -0.98 0.16 2.18
C CYS A 53 -1.54 -1.21 1.83
N VAL A 54 -2.57 -1.25 1.00
CA VAL A 54 -3.13 -2.49 0.48
C VAL A 54 -2.86 -2.56 -1.01
N TYR A 55 -2.17 -3.63 -1.41
CA TYR A 55 -1.80 -3.88 -2.81
C TYR A 55 -2.23 -5.28 -3.24
N LYS A 56 -2.47 -5.44 -4.52
CA LYS A 56 -2.54 -6.75 -5.16
C LYS A 56 -1.29 -6.94 -6.00
N ALA A 57 -0.68 -8.11 -5.92
CA ALA A 57 0.50 -8.44 -6.71
C ALA A 57 0.61 -9.94 -6.93
N GLU A 58 1.34 -10.33 -7.98
CA GLU A 58 1.56 -11.74 -8.27
C GLU A 58 2.41 -12.41 -7.18
N ASN A 59 3.32 -11.67 -6.55
CA ASN A 59 4.17 -12.17 -5.46
C ASN A 59 4.68 -11.02 -4.60
N GLU A 60 5.28 -11.38 -3.47
CA GLU A 60 5.81 -10.39 -2.51
C GLU A 60 7.01 -9.62 -3.08
N ASP A 61 7.81 -10.23 -3.95
CA ASP A 61 8.99 -9.58 -4.52
C ASP A 61 8.61 -8.32 -5.31
N LEU A 62 7.45 -8.31 -5.95
CA LEU A 62 6.96 -7.13 -6.66
C LEU A 62 6.67 -5.99 -5.69
N ILE A 63 6.15 -6.30 -4.49
CA ILE A 63 5.91 -5.30 -3.44
C ILE A 63 7.24 -4.69 -3.00
N ARG A 64 8.26 -5.52 -2.79
CA ARG A 64 9.59 -5.06 -2.38
C ARG A 64 10.25 -4.22 -3.47
N GLU A 65 10.11 -4.62 -4.73
CA GLU A 65 10.65 -3.87 -5.86
C GLU A 65 9.98 -2.50 -6.00
N HIS A 66 8.66 -2.43 -5.82
CA HIS A 66 7.93 -1.17 -5.83
C HIS A 66 8.44 -0.24 -4.72
N ALA A 67 8.61 -0.75 -3.52
CA ALA A 67 9.13 0.02 -2.40
C ALA A 67 10.54 0.55 -2.70
N LYS A 68 11.39 -0.28 -3.28
CA LYS A 68 12.76 0.09 -3.63
C LYS A 68 12.79 1.19 -4.70
N GLN A 69 12.03 1.03 -5.77
CA GLN A 69 12.00 2.02 -6.86
C GLN A 69 11.41 3.35 -6.39
N GLY A 70 10.40 3.31 -5.53
CA GLY A 70 9.77 4.50 -5.00
C GLY A 70 10.52 5.15 -3.84
N GLY A 71 11.49 4.44 -3.25
CA GLY A 71 12.17 4.91 -2.05
C GLY A 71 11.27 4.88 -0.81
N PHE A 72 10.25 4.01 -0.81
CA PHE A 72 9.33 3.87 0.32
C PHE A 72 9.81 2.79 1.28
N PRO A 73 9.69 2.98 2.59
CA PRO A 73 9.95 1.88 3.53
C PRO A 73 8.89 0.79 3.40
N ALA A 74 9.26 -0.46 3.61
CA ALA A 74 8.36 -1.59 3.66
C ALA A 74 8.79 -2.45 4.84
N ASN A 75 8.41 -2.02 6.04
CA ASN A 75 8.89 -2.64 7.27
C ASN A 75 8.26 -4.01 7.52
N VAL A 76 6.97 -4.13 7.23
CA VAL A 76 6.25 -5.41 7.36
C VAL A 76 5.38 -5.60 6.13
N ILE A 77 5.45 -6.78 5.54
CA ILE A 77 4.61 -7.18 4.41
C ILE A 77 3.88 -8.46 4.82
N THR A 78 2.55 -8.40 4.83
CA THR A 78 1.71 -9.53 5.26
C THR A 78 0.71 -9.87 4.16
N GLU A 79 0.67 -11.13 3.76
CA GLU A 79 -0.34 -11.58 2.82
C GLU A 79 -1.70 -11.63 3.51
N ILE A 80 -2.71 -11.06 2.88
CA ILE A 80 -4.09 -11.07 3.37
C ILE A 80 -4.79 -12.29 2.78
N SER A 81 -5.24 -13.19 3.64
CA SER A 81 -5.94 -14.40 3.19
C SER A 81 -7.36 -14.12 2.73
N THR A 82 -8.08 -13.28 3.47
CA THR A 82 -9.46 -12.93 3.14
C THR A 82 -9.84 -11.63 3.83
N THR A 83 -10.89 -11.00 3.32
CA THR A 83 -11.43 -9.76 3.88
C THR A 83 -12.87 -10.00 4.29
N ILE A 84 -13.22 -9.59 5.50
CA ILE A 84 -14.60 -9.68 5.98
C ILE A 84 -15.14 -8.27 6.26
N SER A 85 -16.45 -8.13 6.16
CA SER A 85 -17.15 -6.89 6.41
C SER A 85 -18.57 -7.20 6.87
N PRO A 86 -19.39 -6.20 7.23
CA PRO A 86 -20.79 -6.46 7.54
C PRO A 86 -21.52 -7.25 6.44
N ALA A 87 -21.17 -7.03 5.18
CA ALA A 87 -21.74 -7.76 4.06
C ALA A 87 -21.45 -9.26 4.15
N THR A 88 -20.39 -9.68 4.80
CA THR A 88 -20.05 -11.08 4.99
C THR A 88 -21.08 -11.77 5.88
N ALA A 89 -21.66 -11.05 6.84
CA ALA A 89 -22.67 -11.59 7.74
C ALA A 89 -24.02 -11.84 7.05
N LYS A 90 -24.32 -11.10 6.00
CA LYS A 90 -25.59 -11.14 5.26
C LYS A 90 -26.83 -10.75 6.08
N GLU A 91 -26.65 -10.32 7.31
CA GLU A 91 -27.73 -9.95 8.24
C GLU A 91 -27.50 -8.58 8.87
N TRP A 92 -26.70 -7.80 8.27
CA TRP A 92 -26.30 -6.47 8.72
C TRP A 92 -27.46 -5.47 8.90
#